data_ce225c89195e38cc87fd0d03f11428d0
#
_entry.id   ce225c89195e38cc87fd0d03f11428d0
#
_cell.length_a   1.000
_cell.length_b   1.000
_cell.length_c   1.000
_cell.angle_alpha   90.00
_cell.angle_beta   90.00
_cell.angle_gamma   90.00
#
_symmetry.space_group_name_H-M   'P 1'
#
loop_
_entity.id
_entity.type
_entity.pdbx_description
1 polymer ?
#
loop_
_entity_poly.entity_id
_entity_poly.type
_entity_poly.pdbx_seq_one_letter_code
_entity_poly.pdbx_strand_id
1 'polypeptide(L)'
;MNANHRIKRLSCLLLALLLLCAMIPACLAGEASQNWEATILFTHDLHSHFLPQDTAEGGQSGGYARLKTAIDREKARHPNALLLDGGDFSIGSLIQTLYVDEGAELRTMGALGYDAAALGNHEFDHKGTGFAQMLRSAATSGDPLPALVCANYKPA
;
A
#
# COMPACT_ATOMS: atom_id res chain seq x y z
N MET A 1 60.69 -46.00 -5.87
CA MET A 1 59.42 -45.34 -5.50
C MET A 1 58.29 -46.25 -5.94
N ASN A 2 57.65 -46.94 -4.93
CA ASN A 2 56.71 -48.04 -5.17
C ASN A 2 55.48 -47.63 -5.95
N ALA A 3 55.08 -48.48 -6.93
CA ALA A 3 53.88 -48.29 -7.77
C ALA A 3 52.59 -47.99 -6.91
N ASN A 4 52.48 -48.65 -5.75
CA ASN A 4 51.38 -48.41 -4.79
C ASN A 4 51.30 -46.98 -4.25
N HIS A 5 52.44 -46.30 -4.11
CA HIS A 5 52.46 -44.90 -3.66
C HIS A 5 52.00 -43.92 -4.74
N ARG A 6 52.27 -44.22 -6.02
CA ARG A 6 51.82 -43.42 -7.16
C ARG A 6 50.32 -43.58 -7.36
N ILE A 7 49.81 -44.81 -7.25
CA ILE A 7 48.34 -45.08 -7.36
C ILE A 7 47.57 -44.37 -6.27
N LYS A 8 48.01 -44.43 -5.01
CA LYS A 8 47.37 -43.74 -3.89
C LYS A 8 47.34 -42.22 -4.08
N ARG A 9 48.45 -41.62 -4.56
CA ARG A 9 48.52 -40.18 -4.86
C ARG A 9 47.59 -39.76 -5.98
N LEU A 10 47.52 -40.59 -7.04
CA LEU A 10 46.62 -40.36 -8.18
C LEU A 10 45.15 -40.43 -7.77
N SER A 11 44.79 -41.40 -6.92
CA SER A 11 43.42 -41.55 -6.39
C SER A 11 43.01 -40.39 -5.48
N CYS A 12 43.93 -39.88 -4.65
CA CYS A 12 43.65 -38.69 -3.80
C CYS A 12 43.47 -37.43 -4.65
N LEU A 13 44.26 -37.26 -5.72
CA LEU A 13 44.13 -36.11 -6.64
C LEU A 13 42.82 -36.17 -7.42
N LEU A 14 42.41 -37.35 -7.88
CA LEU A 14 41.14 -37.56 -8.57
C LEU A 14 39.93 -37.26 -7.64
N LEU A 15 39.99 -37.74 -6.39
CA LEU A 15 38.97 -37.48 -5.41
C LEU A 15 38.85 -35.98 -5.05
N ALA A 16 40.00 -35.31 -4.90
CA ALA A 16 40.02 -33.86 -4.67
C ALA A 16 39.46 -33.07 -5.84
N LEU A 17 39.74 -33.49 -7.08
CA LEU A 17 39.23 -32.87 -8.30
C LEU A 17 37.71 -33.05 -8.41
N LEU A 18 37.20 -34.28 -8.11
CA LEU A 18 35.78 -34.57 -8.08
C LEU A 18 35.04 -33.75 -7.02
N LEU A 19 35.61 -33.59 -5.84
CA LEU A 19 35.03 -32.73 -4.78
C LEU A 19 35.03 -31.26 -5.20
N LEU A 20 36.11 -30.80 -5.86
CA LEU A 20 36.16 -29.43 -6.37
C LEU A 20 35.13 -29.19 -7.47
N CYS A 21 34.93 -30.13 -8.39
CA CYS A 21 33.90 -30.05 -9.43
C CYS A 21 32.48 -30.13 -8.86
N ALA A 22 32.26 -30.84 -7.76
CA ALA A 22 30.96 -30.91 -7.08
C ALA A 22 30.58 -29.59 -6.38
N MET A 23 31.58 -28.77 -6.03
CA MET A 23 31.36 -27.46 -5.40
C MET A 23 31.05 -26.34 -6.41
N ILE A 24 31.43 -26.50 -7.69
CA ILE A 24 31.22 -25.49 -8.74
C ILE A 24 29.74 -25.15 -8.98
N PRO A 25 28.79 -26.12 -9.05
CA PRO A 25 27.38 -25.77 -9.26
C PRO A 25 26.74 -25.01 -8.10
N ALA A 26 27.25 -25.16 -6.89
CA ALA A 26 26.75 -24.36 -5.74
C ALA A 26 27.20 -22.88 -5.79
N CYS A 27 28.32 -22.60 -6.46
CA CYS A 27 28.85 -21.26 -6.62
C CYS A 27 28.29 -20.53 -7.86
N LEU A 28 27.75 -21.29 -8.83
CA LEU A 28 27.11 -20.78 -10.04
C LEU A 28 25.57 -20.73 -9.95
N ALA A 29 24.98 -21.18 -8.85
CA ALA A 29 23.60 -20.89 -8.53
C ALA A 29 23.52 -19.41 -8.19
N GLY A 30 23.48 -18.56 -9.23
CA GLY A 30 23.18 -17.15 -9.08
C GLY A 30 21.94 -17.00 -8.24
N GLU A 31 21.93 -16.03 -7.34
CA GLU A 31 20.73 -15.67 -6.58
C GLU A 31 19.59 -15.55 -7.59
N ALA A 32 18.60 -16.44 -7.48
CA ALA A 32 17.37 -16.26 -8.21
C ALA A 32 16.86 -14.88 -7.81
N SER A 33 16.82 -13.95 -8.74
CA SER A 33 16.28 -12.62 -8.47
C SER A 33 14.87 -12.85 -7.93
N GLN A 34 14.67 -12.62 -6.64
CA GLN A 34 13.33 -12.60 -6.07
C GLN A 34 12.62 -11.42 -6.72
N ASN A 35 11.78 -11.71 -7.70
CA ASN A 35 10.87 -10.70 -8.23
C ASN A 35 9.91 -10.34 -7.09
N TRP A 36 10.05 -9.13 -6.56
CA TRP A 36 9.10 -8.58 -5.61
C TRP A 36 7.93 -8.02 -6.40
N GLU A 37 6.74 -8.47 -6.09
CA GLU A 37 5.51 -7.92 -6.62
C GLU A 37 4.77 -7.23 -5.48
N ALA A 38 4.39 -5.97 -5.70
CA ALA A 38 3.57 -5.20 -4.80
C ALA A 38 2.32 -4.71 -5.53
N THR A 39 1.15 -4.95 -4.96
CA THR A 39 -0.12 -4.43 -5.48
C THR A 39 -0.49 -3.19 -4.69
N ILE A 40 -0.76 -2.09 -5.39
CA ILE A 40 -1.22 -0.84 -4.81
C ILE A 40 -2.57 -0.51 -5.42
N LEU A 41 -3.59 -0.34 -4.58
CA LEU A 41 -4.87 0.25 -4.94
C LEU A 41 -4.76 1.74 -4.63
N PHE A 42 -5.10 2.57 -5.58
CA PHE A 42 -4.89 4.00 -5.47
C PHE A 42 -6.12 4.79 -5.86
N THR A 43 -6.48 5.77 -5.04
CA THR A 43 -7.52 6.76 -5.31
C THR A 43 -6.97 8.17 -5.12
N HIS A 44 -7.63 9.16 -5.63
CA HIS A 44 -7.39 10.58 -5.39
C HIS A 44 -8.66 11.37 -5.71
N ASP A 45 -8.77 12.61 -5.24
CA ASP A 45 -9.87 13.51 -5.56
C ASP A 45 -11.25 12.89 -5.30
N LEU A 46 -11.43 12.27 -4.13
CA LEU A 46 -12.70 11.65 -3.76
C LEU A 46 -13.79 12.69 -3.46
N HIS A 47 -13.41 13.89 -3.05
CA HIS A 47 -14.26 15.07 -2.90
C HIS A 47 -15.59 14.81 -2.19
N SER A 48 -15.58 14.06 -1.09
CA SER A 48 -16.77 13.72 -0.29
C SER A 48 -17.91 13.10 -1.10
N HIS A 49 -17.66 12.53 -2.28
CA HIS A 49 -18.70 11.92 -3.14
C HIS A 49 -19.18 10.57 -2.59
N PHE A 50 -19.76 10.58 -1.40
CA PHE A 50 -20.24 9.35 -0.73
C PHE A 50 -21.39 8.67 -1.47
N LEU A 51 -22.27 9.47 -2.09
CA LEU A 51 -23.42 8.95 -2.81
C LEU A 51 -23.10 8.79 -4.30
N PRO A 52 -23.70 7.80 -4.95
CA PRO A 52 -23.58 7.64 -6.39
C PRO A 52 -24.26 8.80 -7.13
N GLN A 53 -23.79 9.05 -8.34
CA GLN A 53 -24.38 10.03 -9.25
C GLN A 53 -25.09 9.30 -10.39
N ASP A 54 -26.21 9.86 -10.86
CA ASP A 54 -26.90 9.34 -12.02
C ASP A 54 -26.07 9.61 -13.31
N THR A 55 -26.06 8.63 -14.20
CA THR A 55 -25.39 8.75 -15.49
C THR A 55 -26.37 9.13 -16.59
N ALA A 56 -25.85 9.71 -17.67
CA ALA A 56 -26.67 10.09 -18.84
C ALA A 56 -27.39 8.89 -19.48
N GLU A 57 -26.84 7.70 -19.34
CA GLU A 57 -27.38 6.45 -19.87
C GLU A 57 -28.45 5.80 -18.96
N GLY A 58 -28.86 6.49 -17.89
CA GLY A 58 -29.92 6.01 -16.98
C GLY A 58 -29.46 5.00 -15.94
N GLY A 59 -28.15 4.99 -15.62
CA GLY A 59 -27.56 4.20 -14.53
C GLY A 59 -27.03 5.07 -13.41
N GLN A 60 -26.22 4.47 -12.52
CA GLN A 60 -25.51 5.17 -11.45
C GLN A 60 -24.04 4.79 -11.44
N SER A 61 -23.16 5.76 -11.16
CA SER A 61 -21.74 5.57 -11.00
C SER A 61 -21.22 6.19 -9.70
N GLY A 62 -20.02 5.78 -9.28
CA GLY A 62 -19.35 6.31 -8.09
C GLY A 62 -20.05 5.91 -6.78
N GLY A 63 -19.75 6.67 -5.75
CA GLY A 63 -20.21 6.45 -4.40
C GLY A 63 -19.37 5.45 -3.60
N TYR A 64 -19.23 5.71 -2.30
CA TYR A 64 -18.32 4.97 -1.44
C TYR A 64 -18.74 3.51 -1.23
N ALA A 65 -20.03 3.18 -1.32
CA ALA A 65 -20.48 1.79 -1.24
C ALA A 65 -19.97 0.94 -2.42
N ARG A 66 -19.95 1.52 -3.65
CA ARG A 66 -19.37 0.84 -4.81
C ARG A 66 -17.86 0.79 -4.76
N LEU A 67 -17.23 1.86 -4.27
CA LEU A 67 -15.80 1.91 -4.03
C LEU A 67 -15.39 0.81 -3.04
N LYS A 68 -16.11 0.66 -1.91
CA LYS A 68 -15.87 -0.43 -0.95
C LYS A 68 -15.95 -1.80 -1.61
N THR A 69 -16.99 -2.02 -2.43
CA THR A 69 -17.15 -3.29 -3.16
C THR A 69 -15.96 -3.56 -4.10
N ALA A 70 -15.45 -2.53 -4.78
CA ALA A 70 -14.29 -2.65 -5.66
C ALA A 70 -13.02 -2.95 -4.86
N ILE A 71 -12.80 -2.24 -3.75
CA ILE A 71 -11.67 -2.46 -2.84
C ILE A 71 -11.68 -3.91 -2.32
N ASP A 72 -12.82 -4.38 -1.82
CA ASP A 72 -12.94 -5.73 -1.26
C ASP A 72 -12.66 -6.81 -2.30
N ARG A 73 -13.13 -6.61 -3.53
CA ARG A 73 -12.85 -7.52 -4.64
C ARG A 73 -11.36 -7.61 -4.96
N GLU A 74 -10.68 -6.47 -5.00
CA GLU A 74 -9.24 -6.45 -5.31
C GLU A 74 -8.40 -6.95 -4.13
N LYS A 75 -8.74 -6.59 -2.88
CA LYS A 75 -8.07 -7.14 -1.69
C LYS A 75 -8.30 -8.65 -1.54
N ALA A 76 -9.42 -9.19 -2.01
CA ALA A 76 -9.63 -10.65 -2.04
C ALA A 76 -8.69 -11.37 -3.04
N ARG A 77 -8.29 -10.71 -4.13
CA ARG A 77 -7.33 -11.23 -5.11
C ARG A 77 -5.88 -10.99 -4.67
N HIS A 78 -5.64 -9.89 -3.98
CA HIS A 78 -4.34 -9.40 -3.54
C HIS A 78 -4.40 -9.06 -2.05
N PRO A 79 -4.35 -10.05 -1.15
CA PRO A 79 -4.57 -9.82 0.30
C PRO A 79 -3.58 -8.84 0.94
N ASN A 80 -2.38 -8.69 0.37
CA ASN A 80 -1.34 -7.78 0.83
C ASN A 80 -1.33 -6.44 0.07
N ALA A 81 -2.38 -6.13 -0.71
CA ALA A 81 -2.47 -4.87 -1.43
C ALA A 81 -2.56 -3.69 -0.45
N LEU A 82 -1.75 -2.67 -0.67
CA LEU A 82 -1.87 -1.39 0.00
C LEU A 82 -2.97 -0.56 -0.65
N LEU A 83 -3.83 0.07 0.15
CA LEU A 83 -4.84 1.01 -0.31
C LEU A 83 -4.44 2.42 0.10
N LEU A 84 -4.10 3.23 -0.88
CA LEU A 84 -3.55 4.57 -0.70
C LEU A 84 -4.44 5.62 -1.36
N ASP A 85 -4.43 6.84 -0.79
CA ASP A 85 -5.13 7.98 -1.36
C ASP A 85 -4.17 9.17 -1.59
N GLY A 86 -4.34 9.85 -2.72
CA GLY A 86 -3.50 10.97 -3.16
C GLY A 86 -3.88 12.33 -2.59
N GLY A 87 -4.94 12.43 -1.77
CA GLY A 87 -5.45 13.68 -1.22
C GLY A 87 -6.66 14.21 -1.98
N ASP A 88 -7.18 15.35 -1.54
CA ASP A 88 -8.45 15.94 -1.94
C ASP A 88 -9.61 14.96 -1.72
N PHE A 89 -9.59 14.26 -0.58
CA PHE A 89 -10.67 13.36 -0.20
C PHE A 89 -11.89 14.12 0.36
N SER A 90 -11.72 15.36 0.77
CA SER A 90 -12.75 16.22 1.34
C SER A 90 -13.30 17.24 0.32
N ILE A 91 -14.35 17.93 0.69
CA ILE A 91 -14.97 19.05 -0.05
C ILE A 91 -15.49 18.64 -1.44
N GLY A 92 -16.79 18.73 -1.66
CA GLY A 92 -17.42 18.44 -2.96
C GLY A 92 -18.88 18.01 -2.88
N SER A 93 -19.36 17.62 -1.69
CA SER A 93 -20.77 17.28 -1.46
C SER A 93 -21.25 17.78 -0.09
N LEU A 94 -22.53 17.61 0.22
CA LEU A 94 -23.09 18.02 1.53
C LEU A 94 -22.43 17.32 2.73
N ILE A 95 -21.79 16.19 2.53
CA ILE A 95 -21.06 15.47 3.60
C ILE A 95 -19.92 16.34 4.18
N GLN A 96 -19.36 17.23 3.39
CA GLN A 96 -18.33 18.18 3.86
C GLN A 96 -18.75 19.00 5.07
N THR A 97 -20.06 19.17 5.34
CA THR A 97 -20.55 19.87 6.53
C THR A 97 -20.19 19.13 7.83
N LEU A 98 -19.86 17.85 7.75
CA LEU A 98 -19.43 17.01 8.86
C LEU A 98 -17.89 16.92 8.96
N TYR A 99 -17.16 17.60 8.06
CA TYR A 99 -15.71 17.53 8.01
C TYR A 99 -15.06 17.96 9.32
N VAL A 100 -15.38 19.18 9.79
CA VAL A 100 -14.71 19.79 10.95
C VAL A 100 -15.09 19.07 12.25
N ASP A 101 -16.39 18.86 12.47
CA ASP A 101 -16.89 18.43 13.77
C ASP A 101 -16.93 16.91 13.94
N GLU A 102 -17.01 16.17 12.85
CA GLU A 102 -17.10 14.70 12.87
C GLU A 102 -15.90 14.00 12.23
N GLY A 103 -15.10 14.68 11.41
CA GLY A 103 -14.04 14.07 10.62
C GLY A 103 -14.58 12.94 9.70
N ALA A 104 -15.77 13.15 9.13
CA ALA A 104 -16.56 12.11 8.49
C ALA A 104 -15.82 11.41 7.35
N GLU A 105 -15.11 12.18 6.52
CA GLU A 105 -14.34 11.66 5.39
C GLU A 105 -13.21 10.75 5.88
N LEU A 106 -12.40 11.22 6.83
CA LEU A 106 -11.26 10.46 7.32
C LEU A 106 -11.68 9.17 8.04
N ARG A 107 -12.74 9.24 8.86
CA ARG A 107 -13.34 8.07 9.53
C ARG A 107 -13.88 7.07 8.51
N THR A 108 -14.55 7.55 7.46
CA THR A 108 -15.07 6.69 6.39
C THR A 108 -13.94 6.03 5.60
N MET A 109 -12.86 6.75 5.31
CA MET A 109 -11.68 6.15 4.69
C MET A 109 -11.09 5.03 5.55
N GLY A 110 -11.02 5.23 6.87
CA GLY A 110 -10.62 4.16 7.79
C GLY A 110 -11.54 2.94 7.72
N ALA A 111 -12.86 3.15 7.70
CA ALA A 111 -13.85 2.07 7.55
C ALA A 111 -13.77 1.36 6.18
N LEU A 112 -13.35 2.07 5.13
CA LEU A 112 -13.08 1.49 3.80
C LEU A 112 -11.79 0.66 3.79
N GLY A 113 -10.92 0.85 4.78
CA GLY A 113 -9.66 0.12 4.93
C GLY A 113 -8.48 0.75 4.20
N TYR A 114 -8.45 2.09 4.11
CA TYR A 114 -7.28 2.81 3.63
C TYR A 114 -6.12 2.69 4.61
N ASP A 115 -4.94 2.40 4.08
CA ASP A 115 -3.70 2.27 4.85
C ASP A 115 -3.07 3.66 5.08
N ALA A 116 -3.06 4.51 4.05
CA ALA A 116 -2.56 5.88 4.14
C ALA A 116 -3.26 6.83 3.16
N ALA A 117 -3.27 8.12 3.50
CA ALA A 117 -3.74 9.19 2.64
C ALA A 117 -2.76 10.39 2.67
N ALA A 118 -2.52 10.97 1.51
CA ALA A 118 -1.86 12.25 1.40
C ALA A 118 -2.84 13.39 1.71
N LEU A 119 -2.32 14.61 1.83
CA LEU A 119 -3.12 15.82 1.96
C LEU A 119 -3.08 16.58 0.64
N GLY A 120 -4.25 16.89 0.09
CA GLY A 120 -4.40 17.82 -1.01
C GLY A 120 -4.66 19.25 -0.52
N ASN A 121 -5.08 20.13 -1.41
CA ASN A 121 -5.38 21.50 -1.03
C ASN A 121 -6.74 21.64 -0.32
N HIS A 122 -7.71 20.80 -0.66
CA HIS A 122 -9.07 20.90 -0.10
C HIS A 122 -9.17 20.48 1.37
N GLU A 123 -8.23 19.69 1.88
CA GLU A 123 -8.17 19.42 3.33
C GLU A 123 -7.95 20.68 4.14
N PHE A 124 -7.47 21.77 3.53
CA PHE A 124 -7.22 23.05 4.18
C PHE A 124 -8.27 24.13 3.87
N ASP A 125 -9.38 23.86 3.22
CA ASP A 125 -10.44 24.83 2.90
C ASP A 125 -11.05 25.46 4.17
N HIS A 126 -11.12 24.69 5.25
CA HIS A 126 -11.48 25.20 6.58
C HIS A 126 -10.29 25.77 7.35
N LYS A 127 -9.21 26.15 6.65
CA LYS A 127 -7.93 26.64 7.21
C LYS A 127 -7.26 25.58 8.11
N GLY A 128 -6.06 25.88 8.58
CA GLY A 128 -5.34 24.98 9.48
C GLY A 128 -6.07 24.69 10.80
N THR A 129 -6.89 25.62 11.28
CA THR A 129 -7.70 25.45 12.49
C THR A 129 -8.81 24.41 12.29
N GLY A 130 -9.53 24.47 11.16
CA GLY A 130 -10.57 23.49 10.82
C GLY A 130 -9.97 22.11 10.58
N PHE A 131 -8.84 22.05 9.85
CA PHE A 131 -8.10 20.78 9.67
C PHE A 131 -7.67 20.17 11.01
N ALA A 132 -7.09 20.97 11.91
CA ALA A 132 -6.69 20.50 13.24
C ALA A 132 -7.89 20.04 14.09
N GLN A 133 -9.06 20.68 13.94
CA GLN A 133 -10.29 20.25 14.61
C GLN A 133 -10.78 18.91 14.02
N MET A 134 -10.83 18.79 12.72
CA MET A 134 -11.19 17.55 12.02
C MET A 134 -10.33 16.36 12.50
N LEU A 135 -9.01 16.56 12.58
CA LEU A 135 -8.10 15.53 13.08
C LEU A 135 -8.43 15.12 14.53
N ARG A 136 -8.71 16.08 15.40
CA ARG A 136 -9.12 15.79 16.79
C ARG A 136 -10.42 15.01 16.84
N SER A 137 -11.43 15.43 16.08
CA SER A 137 -12.74 14.80 16.03
C SER A 137 -12.62 13.34 15.53
N ALA A 138 -11.88 13.14 14.45
CA ALA A 138 -11.61 11.79 13.94
C ALA A 138 -10.84 10.94 14.95
N ALA A 139 -9.75 11.46 15.54
CA ALA A 139 -8.92 10.70 16.49
C ALA A 139 -9.66 10.32 17.79
N THR A 140 -10.64 11.10 18.20
CA THR A 140 -11.44 10.81 19.42
C THR A 140 -12.68 9.95 19.14
N SER A 141 -13.01 9.67 17.88
CA SER A 141 -14.19 8.88 17.52
C SER A 141 -14.08 7.39 17.93
N GLY A 142 -12.87 6.87 18.03
CA GLY A 142 -12.60 5.45 18.23
C GLY A 142 -12.64 4.61 16.94
N ASP A 143 -12.93 5.21 15.80
CA ASP A 143 -12.93 4.53 14.51
C ASP A 143 -11.48 4.31 14.00
N PRO A 144 -11.25 3.29 13.15
CA PRO A 144 -9.99 3.15 12.45
C PRO A 144 -9.76 4.35 11.51
N LEU A 145 -8.52 4.79 11.40
CA LEU A 145 -8.14 5.92 10.55
C LEU A 145 -6.95 5.52 9.69
N PRO A 146 -6.85 6.01 8.42
CA PRO A 146 -5.63 5.88 7.64
C PRO A 146 -4.49 6.70 8.24
N ALA A 147 -3.25 6.33 8.00
CA ALA A 147 -2.10 7.17 8.29
C ALA A 147 -2.11 8.40 7.36
N LEU A 148 -2.06 9.61 7.91
CA LEU A 148 -1.89 10.81 7.09
C LEU A 148 -0.41 11.06 6.84
N VAL A 149 -0.03 11.23 5.59
CA VAL A 149 1.35 11.44 5.17
C VAL A 149 1.53 12.78 4.46
N CYS A 150 2.53 13.55 4.91
CA CYS A 150 2.85 14.86 4.35
C CYS A 150 4.37 15.07 4.41
N ALA A 151 5.11 14.40 3.53
CA ALA A 151 6.58 14.35 3.59
C ALA A 151 7.25 15.70 3.26
N ASN A 152 6.55 16.58 2.56
CA ASN A 152 7.04 17.91 2.18
C ASN A 152 6.76 19.00 3.23
N TYR A 153 6.00 18.69 4.29
CA TYR A 153 5.72 19.62 5.38
C TYR A 153 6.56 19.28 6.60
N LYS A 154 7.30 20.25 7.08
CA LYS A 154 8.04 20.16 8.36
C LYS A 154 7.47 21.22 9.29
N PRO A 155 6.79 20.83 10.36
CA PRO A 155 6.36 21.79 11.36
C PRO A 155 7.61 22.49 11.97
N ALA A 156 7.47 23.78 12.24
CA ALA A 156 8.51 24.59 12.86
C ALA A 156 8.76 24.19 14.33
#